data_a6e9f01b6c74f8d0dcf7fc18deef2025
#
_entry.id   a6e9f01b6c74f8d0dcf7fc18deef2025
#
_cell.length_a   1.000
_cell.length_b   1.000
_cell.length_c   1.000
_cell.angle_alpha   90.00
_cell.angle_beta   90.00
_cell.angle_gamma   90.00
#
_symmetry.space_group_name_H-M   'P 1'
#
loop_
_entity.id
_entity.type
_entity.pdbx_description
1 polymer ?
#
loop_
_entity_poly.entity_id
_entity_poly.type
_entity_poly.pdbx_seq_one_letter_code
_entity_poly.pdbx_strand_id
1 'polypeptide(L)'
;MSQRACRSHPGYELARDKVAEIATETGERAQYIVEEHGEAVYLCRAVGARGVRTDPGIGSRIPLHSTAAGKAILAAMTAERAATILEEQPLAARTDATITDKRHLFEVLEQVRERGYSLNREENVSGLNAVGVPVVVDDAVVGALSVSGPSHRLTGDKLTSELPDYLLGAANELELNIAYA
;
A
#
# COMPACT_ATOMS: atom_id res chain seq x y z
N MET A 1 -7.62 -10.83 -11.78
CA MET A 1 -6.30 -11.22 -12.34
C MET A 1 -5.97 -12.64 -11.90
N SER A 2 -5.51 -13.51 -12.81
CA SER A 2 -5.11 -14.87 -12.43
C SER A 2 -3.71 -14.85 -11.77
N GLN A 3 -3.39 -15.83 -10.93
CA GLN A 3 -2.05 -15.97 -10.32
C GLN A 3 -0.92 -15.99 -11.37
N ARG A 4 -1.23 -16.48 -12.57
CA ARG A 4 -0.29 -16.53 -13.68
C ARG A 4 -0.01 -15.14 -14.27
N ALA A 5 -1.03 -14.27 -14.32
CA ALA A 5 -0.88 -12.88 -14.75
C ALA A 5 -0.10 -12.04 -13.72
N CYS A 6 -0.29 -12.32 -12.43
CA CYS A 6 0.50 -11.68 -11.37
C CYS A 6 1.99 -11.96 -11.50
N ARG A 7 2.37 -13.22 -11.81
CA ARG A 7 3.77 -13.63 -11.97
C ARG A 7 4.47 -13.04 -13.20
N SER A 8 3.72 -12.58 -14.19
CA SER A 8 4.27 -11.92 -15.37
C SER A 8 4.51 -10.42 -15.20
N HIS A 9 4.13 -9.87 -14.05
CA HIS A 9 4.34 -8.45 -13.78
C HIS A 9 5.84 -8.14 -13.62
N PRO A 10 6.37 -7.10 -14.28
CA PRO A 10 7.78 -6.72 -14.12
C PRO A 10 8.12 -6.46 -12.64
N GLY A 11 9.23 -7.02 -12.17
CA GLY A 11 9.65 -6.89 -10.78
C GLY A 11 8.91 -7.78 -9.77
N TYR A 12 8.01 -8.67 -10.21
CA TYR A 12 7.23 -9.55 -9.31
C TYR A 12 8.12 -10.35 -8.35
N GLU A 13 9.15 -11.01 -8.87
CA GLU A 13 10.03 -11.85 -8.04
C GLU A 13 10.77 -11.02 -6.98
N LEU A 14 11.26 -9.85 -7.36
CA LEU A 14 11.93 -8.92 -6.44
C LEU A 14 10.97 -8.40 -5.35
N ALA A 15 9.75 -8.03 -5.74
CA ALA A 15 8.72 -7.59 -4.82
C ALA A 15 8.28 -8.71 -3.87
N ARG A 16 8.12 -9.93 -4.36
CA ARG A 16 7.79 -11.10 -3.55
C ARG A 16 8.85 -11.37 -2.49
N ASP A 17 10.13 -11.35 -2.87
CA ASP A 17 11.23 -11.60 -1.95
C ASP A 17 11.32 -10.48 -0.90
N LYS A 18 11.12 -9.23 -1.30
CA LYS A 18 11.08 -8.08 -0.38
C LYS A 18 9.91 -8.17 0.60
N VAL A 19 8.73 -8.54 0.15
CA VAL A 19 7.54 -8.74 1.01
C VAL A 19 7.79 -9.84 2.04
N ALA A 20 8.41 -10.95 1.65
CA ALA A 20 8.79 -12.03 2.57
C ALA A 20 9.77 -11.55 3.65
N GLU A 21 10.78 -10.76 3.27
CA GLU A 21 11.74 -10.15 4.19
C GLU A 21 11.04 -9.21 5.18
N ILE A 22 10.18 -8.32 4.69
CA ILE A 22 9.43 -7.38 5.54
C ILE A 22 8.54 -8.12 6.55
N ALA A 23 7.84 -9.16 6.12
CA ALA A 23 7.00 -9.96 7.02
C ALA A 23 7.81 -10.65 8.11
N THR A 24 9.00 -11.16 7.78
CA THR A 24 9.91 -11.77 8.75
C THR A 24 10.43 -10.76 9.76
N GLU A 25 10.90 -9.60 9.29
CA GLU A 25 11.46 -8.55 10.14
C GLU A 25 10.43 -7.88 11.05
N THR A 26 9.23 -7.62 10.54
CA THR A 26 8.17 -6.94 11.30
C THR A 26 7.32 -7.89 12.13
N GLY A 27 7.27 -9.17 11.75
CA GLY A 27 6.35 -10.15 12.33
C GLY A 27 4.90 -9.97 11.90
N GLU A 28 4.60 -8.97 11.10
CA GLU A 28 3.25 -8.60 10.67
C GLU A 28 2.95 -9.10 9.25
N ARG A 29 1.79 -8.75 8.73
CA ARG A 29 1.43 -9.00 7.34
C ARG A 29 2.02 -7.92 6.44
N ALA A 30 2.79 -8.34 5.44
CA ALA A 30 3.33 -7.47 4.42
C ALA A 30 2.74 -7.80 3.04
N GLN A 31 2.58 -6.79 2.19
CA GLN A 31 2.03 -6.96 0.86
C GLN A 31 2.63 -5.97 -0.13
N TYR A 32 2.65 -6.39 -1.40
CA TYR A 32 2.92 -5.52 -2.54
C TYR A 32 1.66 -5.40 -3.39
N ILE A 33 1.28 -4.18 -3.66
CA ILE A 33 0.02 -3.82 -4.31
C ILE A 33 0.34 -2.95 -5.53
N VAL A 34 -0.40 -3.17 -6.60
CA VAL A 34 -0.30 -2.36 -7.83
C VAL A 34 -1.66 -1.73 -8.14
N GLU A 35 -1.64 -0.63 -8.90
CA GLU A 35 -2.87 -0.06 -9.46
C GLU A 35 -3.16 -0.72 -10.81
N GLU A 36 -4.41 -1.07 -11.03
CA GLU A 36 -4.91 -1.60 -12.28
C GLU A 36 -6.35 -1.15 -12.50
N HIS A 37 -6.57 -0.39 -13.55
CA HIS A 37 -7.90 0.13 -13.91
C HIS A 37 -8.60 0.92 -12.80
N GLY A 38 -7.83 1.70 -12.04
CA GLY A 38 -8.36 2.54 -10.96
C GLY A 38 -8.60 1.82 -9.64
N GLU A 39 -8.16 0.57 -9.52
CA GLU A 39 -8.28 -0.22 -8.29
C GLU A 39 -6.91 -0.71 -7.81
N ALA A 40 -6.79 -0.99 -6.53
CA ALA A 40 -5.63 -1.65 -5.96
C ALA A 40 -5.75 -3.16 -6.11
N VAL A 41 -4.66 -3.82 -6.54
CA VAL A 41 -4.61 -5.27 -6.74
C VAL A 41 -3.48 -5.85 -5.90
N TYR A 42 -3.78 -6.84 -5.09
CA TYR A 42 -2.77 -7.60 -4.35
C TYR A 42 -1.94 -8.47 -5.30
N LEU A 43 -0.68 -8.11 -5.49
CA LEU A 43 0.23 -8.86 -6.36
C LEU A 43 0.95 -9.98 -5.60
N CYS A 44 1.44 -9.70 -4.40
CA CYS A 44 2.00 -10.69 -3.48
C CYS A 44 1.83 -10.27 -2.03
N ARG A 45 1.89 -11.26 -1.13
CA ARG A 45 1.78 -11.05 0.31
C ARG A 45 2.58 -12.09 1.07
N ALA A 46 2.97 -11.75 2.29
CA ALA A 46 3.52 -12.67 3.27
C ALA A 46 2.96 -12.35 4.66
N VAL A 47 2.82 -13.35 5.49
CA VAL A 47 2.31 -13.20 6.86
C VAL A 47 3.40 -13.61 7.82
N GLY A 48 3.86 -12.67 8.65
CA GLY A 48 4.86 -12.92 9.69
C GLY A 48 4.28 -13.70 10.87
N ALA A 49 5.12 -13.98 11.88
CA ALA A 49 4.76 -14.82 13.02
C ALA A 49 3.56 -14.31 13.81
N ARG A 50 3.31 -12.99 13.84
CA ARG A 50 2.20 -12.35 14.54
C ARG A 50 1.14 -11.80 13.59
N GLY A 51 1.32 -12.00 12.30
CA GLY A 51 0.46 -11.42 11.27
C GLY A 51 -0.97 -11.96 11.30
N VAL A 52 -1.92 -11.07 11.09
CA VAL A 52 -3.33 -11.42 10.97
C VAL A 52 -3.64 -11.75 9.51
N ARG A 53 -4.26 -12.90 9.31
CA ARG A 53 -4.78 -13.27 7.98
C ARG A 53 -6.10 -12.58 7.77
N THR A 54 -6.10 -11.61 6.89
CA THR A 54 -7.32 -10.98 6.39
C THR A 54 -7.52 -11.38 4.94
N ASP A 55 -8.70 -11.77 4.52
CA ASP A 55 -9.03 -11.80 3.12
C ASP A 55 -9.16 -10.35 2.64
N PRO A 56 -8.64 -10.03 1.49
CA PRO A 56 -8.61 -10.76 0.24
C PRO A 56 -7.27 -11.42 -0.11
N GLY A 57 -7.35 -12.46 -0.95
CA GLY A 57 -6.19 -13.16 -1.50
C GLY A 57 -5.48 -12.42 -2.63
N ILE A 58 -4.39 -13.02 -3.14
CA ILE A 58 -3.64 -12.53 -4.30
C ILE A 58 -4.59 -12.41 -5.51
N GLY A 59 -4.48 -11.30 -6.25
CA GLY A 59 -5.34 -10.95 -7.37
C GLY A 59 -6.66 -10.28 -7.00
N SER A 60 -6.97 -10.15 -5.70
CA SER A 60 -8.15 -9.43 -5.24
C SER A 60 -8.00 -7.93 -5.45
N ARG A 61 -9.14 -7.30 -5.77
CA ARG A 61 -9.24 -5.85 -5.99
C ARG A 61 -9.85 -5.18 -4.77
N ILE A 62 -9.26 -4.06 -4.40
CA ILE A 62 -9.72 -3.21 -3.30
C ILE A 62 -9.67 -1.74 -3.71
N PRO A 63 -10.47 -0.86 -3.06
CA PRO A 63 -10.40 0.56 -3.35
C PRO A 63 -9.04 1.17 -3.00
N LEU A 64 -8.58 2.11 -3.83
CA LEU A 64 -7.33 2.84 -3.57
C LEU A 64 -7.46 3.81 -2.38
N HIS A 65 -8.62 4.43 -2.18
CA HIS A 65 -8.80 5.48 -1.18
C HIS A 65 -8.82 4.99 0.28
N SER A 66 -9.15 3.74 0.52
CA SER A 66 -9.35 3.18 1.86
C SER A 66 -8.18 2.34 2.37
N THR A 67 -7.10 2.21 1.60
CA THR A 67 -5.93 1.40 1.96
C THR A 67 -4.67 2.25 2.02
N ALA A 68 -3.72 1.87 2.87
CA ALA A 68 -2.43 2.56 2.97
C ALA A 68 -1.65 2.50 1.66
N ALA A 69 -1.55 1.31 1.06
CA ALA A 69 -0.89 1.14 -0.23
C ALA A 69 -1.60 1.93 -1.34
N GLY A 70 -2.93 1.91 -1.38
CA GLY A 70 -3.70 2.66 -2.37
C GLY A 70 -3.50 4.16 -2.27
N LYS A 71 -3.52 4.73 -1.08
CA LYS A 71 -3.23 6.16 -0.87
C LYS A 71 -1.80 6.51 -1.22
N ALA A 72 -0.83 5.63 -0.92
CA ALA A 72 0.57 5.83 -1.33
C ALA A 72 0.71 5.87 -2.86
N ILE A 73 0.04 4.98 -3.58
CA ILE A 73 0.02 4.97 -5.05
C ILE A 73 -0.61 6.25 -5.60
N LEU A 74 -1.79 6.63 -5.11
CA LEU A 74 -2.47 7.86 -5.53
C LEU A 74 -1.61 9.10 -5.31
N ALA A 75 -0.93 9.19 -4.16
CA ALA A 75 -0.05 10.31 -3.84
C ALA A 75 1.18 10.39 -4.75
N ALA A 76 1.69 9.25 -5.21
CA ALA A 76 2.85 9.16 -6.10
C ALA A 76 2.53 9.34 -7.58
N MET A 77 1.25 9.27 -7.96
CA MET A 77 0.79 9.59 -9.31
C MET A 77 0.85 11.08 -9.57
N THR A 78 0.76 11.47 -10.85
CA THR A 78 0.45 12.86 -11.19
C THR A 78 -0.93 13.23 -10.62
N ALA A 79 -1.09 14.48 -10.22
CA ALA A 79 -2.36 14.98 -9.69
C ALA A 79 -3.52 14.76 -10.67
N GLU A 80 -3.26 14.92 -11.98
CA GLU A 80 -4.22 14.69 -13.05
C GLU A 80 -4.69 13.23 -13.11
N ARG A 81 -3.76 12.28 -13.03
CA ARG A 81 -4.09 10.85 -13.06
C ARG A 81 -4.91 10.45 -11.83
N ALA A 82 -4.49 10.88 -10.65
CA ALA A 82 -5.23 10.63 -9.41
C ALA A 82 -6.64 11.22 -9.47
N ALA A 83 -6.79 12.45 -9.95
CA ALA A 83 -8.10 13.09 -10.13
C ALA A 83 -9.00 12.29 -11.07
N THR A 84 -8.49 11.85 -12.22
CA THR A 84 -9.23 11.03 -13.18
C THR A 84 -9.75 9.73 -12.55
N ILE A 85 -8.91 9.02 -11.82
CA ILE A 85 -9.30 7.79 -11.11
C ILE A 85 -10.41 8.08 -10.10
N LEU A 86 -10.25 9.13 -9.30
CA LEU A 86 -11.19 9.46 -8.22
C LEU A 86 -12.52 10.08 -8.73
N GLU A 87 -12.55 10.56 -9.95
CA GLU A 87 -13.82 10.97 -10.61
C GLU A 87 -14.65 9.74 -11.01
N GLU A 88 -14.00 8.68 -11.47
CA GLU A 88 -14.64 7.47 -11.95
C GLU A 88 -14.99 6.48 -10.84
N GLN A 89 -14.31 6.56 -9.69
CA GLN A 89 -14.48 5.63 -8.58
C GLN A 89 -15.21 6.30 -7.40
N PRO A 90 -16.25 5.67 -6.86
CA PRO A 90 -16.89 6.18 -5.66
C PRO A 90 -15.99 6.00 -4.44
N LEU A 91 -15.97 6.97 -3.53
CA LEU A 91 -15.29 6.84 -2.24
C LEU A 91 -16.20 6.12 -1.25
N ALA A 92 -16.44 4.84 -1.48
CA ALA A 92 -17.35 4.06 -0.66
C ALA A 92 -16.82 3.88 0.77
N ALA A 93 -17.70 4.05 1.76
CA ALA A 93 -17.37 3.80 3.16
C ALA A 93 -17.21 2.30 3.39
N ARG A 94 -16.07 1.90 3.93
CA ARG A 94 -15.76 0.52 4.37
C ARG A 94 -15.90 0.39 5.89
N THR A 95 -15.59 1.46 6.58
CA THR A 95 -15.74 1.63 8.03
C THR A 95 -16.20 3.05 8.31
N ASP A 96 -16.46 3.36 9.56
CA ASP A 96 -16.78 4.74 9.98
C ASP A 96 -15.58 5.70 9.80
N ALA A 97 -14.36 5.17 9.72
CA ALA A 97 -13.14 5.95 9.56
C ALA A 97 -12.72 6.17 8.10
N THR A 98 -13.39 5.53 7.14
CA THR A 98 -13.07 5.70 5.71
C THR A 98 -13.22 7.15 5.27
N ILE A 99 -12.24 7.67 4.52
CA ILE A 99 -12.34 8.98 3.89
C ILE A 99 -13.31 8.87 2.72
N THR A 100 -14.44 9.58 2.79
CA THR A 100 -15.50 9.57 1.77
C THR A 100 -15.66 10.92 1.08
N ASP A 101 -14.95 11.93 1.50
CA ASP A 101 -14.92 13.27 0.92
C ASP A 101 -13.67 13.46 0.06
N LYS A 102 -13.86 13.81 -1.21
CA LYS A 102 -12.74 13.96 -2.17
C LYS A 102 -11.77 15.06 -1.78
N ARG A 103 -12.27 16.18 -1.28
CA ARG A 103 -11.41 17.29 -0.85
C ARG A 103 -10.50 16.87 0.29
N HIS A 104 -11.06 16.21 1.30
CA HIS A 104 -10.29 15.67 2.43
C HIS A 104 -9.26 14.64 1.95
N LEU A 105 -9.64 13.76 1.02
CA LEU A 105 -8.70 12.80 0.45
C LEU A 105 -7.52 13.49 -0.24
N PHE A 106 -7.76 14.52 -1.05
CA PHE A 106 -6.67 15.26 -1.69
C PHE A 106 -5.75 15.95 -0.68
N GLU A 107 -6.27 16.50 0.41
CA GLU A 107 -5.47 17.07 1.49
C GLU A 107 -4.57 16.00 2.14
N VAL A 108 -5.11 14.80 2.37
CA VAL A 108 -4.35 13.66 2.90
C VAL A 108 -3.28 13.21 1.90
N LEU A 109 -3.59 13.14 0.61
CA LEU A 109 -2.60 12.77 -0.42
C LEU A 109 -1.43 13.77 -0.50
N GLU A 110 -1.68 15.06 -0.30
CA GLU A 110 -0.60 16.04 -0.21
C GLU A 110 0.32 15.77 0.98
N GLN A 111 -0.25 15.46 2.15
CA GLN A 111 0.53 15.08 3.34
C GLN A 111 1.36 13.80 3.08
N VAL A 112 0.78 12.81 2.39
CA VAL A 112 1.48 11.59 2.00
C VAL A 112 2.65 11.92 1.07
N ARG A 113 2.44 12.79 0.10
CA ARG A 113 3.48 13.23 -0.85
C ARG A 113 4.63 13.92 -0.14
N GLU A 114 4.34 14.78 0.82
CA GLU A 114 5.35 15.51 1.60
C GLU A 114 6.19 14.59 2.49
N ARG A 115 5.56 13.66 3.21
CA ARG A 115 6.26 12.78 4.17
C ARG A 115 6.75 11.47 3.57
N GLY A 116 6.25 11.06 2.40
CA GLY A 116 6.69 9.86 1.68
C GLY A 116 5.99 8.57 2.04
N TYR A 117 5.04 8.57 2.98
CA TYR A 117 4.29 7.39 3.40
C TYR A 117 2.83 7.72 3.72
N SER A 118 1.97 6.73 3.62
CA SER A 118 0.56 6.83 3.99
C SER A 118 0.26 6.02 5.23
N LEU A 119 -0.77 6.46 5.95
CA LEU A 119 -1.31 5.75 7.10
C LEU A 119 -2.75 5.33 6.82
N ASN A 120 -3.11 4.15 7.31
CA ASN A 120 -4.48 3.69 7.39
C ASN A 120 -4.79 3.40 8.86
N ARG A 121 -5.71 4.17 9.42
CA ARG A 121 -6.20 3.99 10.80
C ARG A 121 -7.62 3.49 10.74
N GLU A 122 -7.77 2.16 10.60
CA GLU A 122 -9.07 1.48 10.54
C GLU A 122 -10.00 1.96 9.41
N GLU A 123 -9.44 2.50 8.33
CA GLU A 123 -10.21 3.06 7.20
C GLU A 123 -10.74 2.00 6.25
N ASN A 124 -10.13 0.80 6.23
CA ASN A 124 -10.53 -0.32 5.37
C ASN A 124 -11.16 -1.47 6.16
N VAL A 125 -10.58 -1.82 7.29
CA VAL A 125 -11.06 -2.86 8.21
C VAL A 125 -10.96 -2.35 9.63
N SER A 126 -12.07 -2.39 10.37
CA SER A 126 -12.08 -2.01 11.78
C SER A 126 -11.10 -2.88 12.58
N GLY A 127 -10.31 -2.25 13.45
CA GLY A 127 -9.30 -2.93 14.26
C GLY A 127 -7.95 -3.17 13.56
N LEU A 128 -7.78 -2.76 12.30
CA LEU A 128 -6.53 -2.87 11.55
C LEU A 128 -5.98 -1.51 11.14
N ASN A 129 -4.71 -1.28 11.47
CA ASN A 129 -3.93 -0.15 10.99
C ASN A 129 -2.90 -0.63 9.95
N ALA A 130 -2.44 0.26 9.11
CA ALA A 130 -1.43 -0.03 8.11
C ALA A 130 -0.56 1.19 7.79
N VAL A 131 0.64 0.92 7.31
CA VAL A 131 1.53 1.89 6.69
C VAL A 131 1.76 1.47 5.24
N GLY A 132 1.77 2.41 4.31
CA GLY A 132 2.08 2.18 2.91
C GLY A 132 3.12 3.15 2.40
N VAL A 133 4.02 2.66 1.54
CA VAL A 133 5.02 3.48 0.85
C VAL A 133 4.98 3.18 -0.64
N PRO A 134 5.06 4.19 -1.51
CA PRO A 134 5.08 3.95 -2.94
C PRO A 134 6.42 3.36 -3.35
N VAL A 135 6.41 2.60 -4.44
CA VAL A 135 7.60 2.13 -5.15
C VAL A 135 7.63 2.84 -6.49
N VAL A 136 8.64 3.67 -6.70
CA VAL A 136 8.77 4.55 -7.86
C VAL A 136 10.04 4.19 -8.63
N VAL A 137 9.91 3.92 -9.92
CA VAL A 137 11.02 3.59 -10.80
C VAL A 137 10.92 4.46 -12.05
N ASP A 138 11.99 5.17 -12.39
CA ASP A 138 12.03 6.10 -13.54
C ASP A 138 10.87 7.13 -13.50
N ASP A 139 10.66 7.74 -12.33
CA ASP A 139 9.61 8.74 -12.07
C ASP A 139 8.17 8.23 -12.21
N ALA A 140 7.98 6.91 -12.35
CA ALA A 140 6.66 6.30 -12.42
C ALA A 140 6.39 5.41 -11.21
N VAL A 141 5.23 5.54 -10.60
CA VAL A 141 4.81 4.64 -9.53
C VAL A 141 4.48 3.27 -10.13
N VAL A 142 5.19 2.23 -9.68
CA VAL A 142 5.00 0.85 -10.15
C VAL A 142 4.21 0.00 -9.17
N GLY A 143 4.04 0.47 -7.96
CA GLY A 143 3.27 -0.20 -6.91
C GLY A 143 3.49 0.43 -5.55
N ALA A 144 3.13 -0.29 -4.50
CA ALA A 144 3.38 0.11 -3.12
C ALA A 144 3.64 -1.11 -2.24
N LEU A 145 4.55 -0.94 -1.29
CA LEU A 145 4.74 -1.84 -0.17
C LEU A 145 3.85 -1.39 1.00
N SER A 146 3.25 -2.33 1.70
CA SER A 146 2.52 -2.00 2.92
C SER A 146 2.65 -3.09 3.98
N VAL A 147 2.52 -2.66 5.24
CA VAL A 147 2.43 -3.53 6.40
C VAL A 147 1.14 -3.21 7.14
N SER A 148 0.38 -4.22 7.48
CA SER A 148 -0.85 -4.10 8.23
C SER A 148 -0.87 -5.02 9.46
N GLY A 149 -1.56 -4.61 10.49
CA GLY A 149 -1.72 -5.38 11.71
C GLY A 149 -2.76 -4.78 12.64
N PRO A 150 -3.04 -5.46 13.76
CA PRO A 150 -4.01 -4.98 14.73
C PRO A 150 -3.69 -3.57 15.24
N SER A 151 -4.71 -2.73 15.32
CA SER A 151 -4.56 -1.32 15.72
C SER A 151 -3.96 -1.14 17.12
N HIS A 152 -4.14 -2.10 18.01
CA HIS A 152 -3.54 -2.05 19.35
C HIS A 152 -2.02 -2.33 19.36
N ARG A 153 -1.47 -2.97 18.31
CA ARG A 153 -0.01 -3.18 18.14
C ARG A 153 0.62 -2.14 17.21
N LEU A 154 -0.03 -1.85 16.08
CA LEU A 154 0.42 -0.84 15.12
C LEU A 154 -0.16 0.53 15.51
N THR A 155 0.42 1.17 16.50
CA THR A 155 -0.02 2.45 17.05
C THR A 155 1.18 3.26 17.55
N GLY A 156 0.97 4.54 17.88
CA GLY A 156 2.00 5.41 18.40
C GLY A 156 3.22 5.53 17.49
N ASP A 157 4.40 5.57 18.07
CA ASP A 157 5.68 5.72 17.34
C ASP A 157 5.96 4.56 16.39
N LYS A 158 5.49 3.35 16.70
CA LYS A 158 5.62 2.21 15.81
C LYS A 158 4.91 2.46 14.47
N LEU A 159 3.73 3.07 14.52
CA LEU A 159 2.94 3.38 13.34
C LEU A 159 3.45 4.61 12.59
N THR A 160 3.86 5.65 13.31
CA THR A 160 4.13 6.97 12.73
C THR A 160 5.60 7.28 12.49
N SER A 161 6.51 6.45 12.97
CA SER A 161 7.96 6.65 12.85
C SER A 161 8.71 5.37 12.50
N GLU A 162 8.71 4.36 13.37
CA GLU A 162 9.55 3.17 13.20
C GLU A 162 9.23 2.39 11.93
N LEU A 163 7.96 2.06 11.72
CA LEU A 163 7.53 1.29 10.56
C LEU A 163 7.62 2.07 9.25
N PRO A 164 7.22 3.35 9.19
CA PRO A 164 7.46 4.17 8.01
C PRO A 164 8.93 4.26 7.61
N ASP A 165 9.84 4.50 8.54
CA ASP A 165 11.27 4.60 8.25
C ASP A 165 11.82 3.28 7.70
N TYR A 166 11.43 2.16 8.28
CA TYR A 166 11.81 0.83 7.79
C TYR A 166 11.29 0.58 6.37
N LEU A 167 10.00 0.87 6.11
CA LEU A 167 9.39 0.64 4.80
C LEU A 167 9.95 1.58 3.71
N LEU A 168 10.28 2.82 4.05
CA LEU A 168 10.92 3.73 3.10
C LEU A 168 12.28 3.19 2.65
N GLY A 169 13.07 2.64 3.56
CA GLY A 169 14.33 1.97 3.23
C GLY A 169 14.13 0.73 2.36
N ALA A 170 13.15 -0.10 2.69
CA ALA A 170 12.79 -1.29 1.92
C ALA A 170 12.31 -0.94 0.49
N ALA A 171 11.50 0.09 0.36
CA ALA A 171 11.04 0.58 -0.94
C ALA A 171 12.18 1.10 -1.80
N ASN A 172 13.08 1.91 -1.22
CA ASN A 172 14.26 2.41 -1.92
C ASN A 172 15.15 1.27 -2.45
N GLU A 173 15.39 0.25 -1.65
CA GLU A 173 16.15 -0.93 -2.06
C GLU A 173 15.44 -1.69 -3.19
N LEU A 174 14.13 -1.88 -3.10
CA LEU A 174 13.33 -2.53 -4.15
C LEU A 174 13.35 -1.73 -5.45
N GLU A 175 13.22 -0.40 -5.38
CA GLU A 175 13.31 0.51 -6.54
C GLU A 175 14.63 0.36 -7.28
N LEU A 176 15.75 0.35 -6.55
CA LEU A 176 17.07 0.16 -7.12
C LEU A 176 17.21 -1.23 -7.76
N ASN A 177 16.74 -2.26 -7.11
CA ASN A 177 16.79 -3.62 -7.64
C ASN A 177 15.97 -3.79 -8.91
N ILE A 178 14.79 -3.16 -9.00
CA ILE A 178 13.97 -3.17 -10.21
C ILE A 178 14.63 -2.37 -11.33
N ALA A 179 15.16 -1.18 -11.03
CA ALA A 179 15.78 -0.30 -12.01
C ALA A 179 17.02 -0.91 -12.67
N TYR A 180 17.76 -1.75 -11.93
CA TYR A 180 19.02 -2.36 -12.40
C TYR A 180 18.89 -3.88 -12.64
N ALA A 181 17.68 -4.39 -12.70
CA ALA A 181 17.44 -5.81 -12.98
C ALA A 181 17.70 -6.17 -14.45
#